data_52769d0cbb805029ac9de0939fd263f4
#
_entry.id   52769d0cbb805029ac9de0939fd263f4
#
_cell.length_a   1.000
_cell.length_b   1.000
_cell.length_c   1.000
_cell.angle_alpha   90.00
_cell.angle_beta   90.00
_cell.angle_gamma   90.00
#
_symmetry.space_group_name_H-M   'P 1'
#
loop_
_entity.id
_entity.type
_entity.pdbx_description
1 polymer ?
#
loop_
_entity_poly.entity_id
_entity_poly.type
_entity_poly.pdbx_seq_one_letter_code
_entity_poly.pdbx_strand_id
1 'polypeptide(L)'
;MAQRVRMRVPSASRAIVGTALVFLASSASAASLFAAAASSDTGPRAWTAWPASGPANASAPAGCPFAQSTDVTGFEFLRGGNAAYGGADTWYPTWAADGALYTPWTDGAVSGIRSGSGGHGPGEVGNSTTGQATILGDDPYNLTVTDVAVFTSSTSPYQGRYPCGSLFYEGVWYYGTYSLNSPSDPRSLAPNCGWCAMGPFSGFRQSADKGATWAEPRVVMNSSGSDNLFGETAMSNAKVKFGAPHVVDFGQELEHSPDGRMYVVGHGASLPTAHQSWMQGDEVYMARCCGDGATGKPTPAGVNDLSQWQFWDGERKVWNSGAAGVAAARPLLTWAEHTGVVTMTYVPALKKYITCISTPTFSPFTSEQLDTYFLESDALTGPFKLVEYMTEFGPQAYFVNIPSKFMDAVPAGAAAAGKANSLGMFLSYSANFKFPNSSNPPGSGYWWSLQQSRFTLGAGMSI
;
A
#
# COMPACT_ATOMS: atom_id res chain seq x y z
N MET A 1 70.55 -21.98 18.06
CA MET A 1 70.92 -23.38 17.79
C MET A 1 69.93 -23.96 16.78
N ALA A 2 70.44 -24.36 15.65
CA ALA A 2 69.75 -24.88 14.49
C ALA A 2 69.34 -26.35 14.66
N GLN A 3 68.29 -26.74 14.00
CA GLN A 3 68.30 -28.00 13.22
C GLN A 3 67.15 -28.04 12.21
N ARG A 4 67.57 -28.03 10.96
CA ARG A 4 66.77 -28.40 9.79
C ARG A 4 66.72 -29.94 9.70
N VAL A 5 65.56 -30.47 9.38
CA VAL A 5 65.50 -31.83 8.83
C VAL A 5 64.75 -31.75 7.49
N ARG A 6 65.47 -32.08 6.43
CA ARG A 6 64.95 -32.39 5.06
C ARG A 6 64.64 -33.89 5.03
N MET A 7 63.53 -34.26 4.44
CA MET A 7 63.37 -35.56 3.82
C MET A 7 62.70 -35.50 2.46
N ARG A 8 63.20 -36.38 1.64
CA ARG A 8 63.16 -36.50 0.19
C ARG A 8 61.84 -37.08 -0.35
N VAL A 9 61.59 -36.67 -1.57
CA VAL A 9 60.61 -37.23 -2.52
C VAL A 9 61.17 -38.54 -3.09
N PRO A 10 60.30 -39.48 -3.45
CA PRO A 10 60.53 -40.22 -4.69
C PRO A 10 59.39 -40.09 -5.71
N SER A 11 59.82 -39.89 -6.94
CA SER A 11 59.08 -39.93 -8.18
C SER A 11 58.63 -41.33 -8.53
N ALA A 12 57.42 -41.47 -9.05
CA ALA A 12 57.09 -42.58 -9.94
C ALA A 12 56.06 -42.09 -10.99
N SER A 13 56.54 -42.04 -12.20
CA SER A 13 55.73 -41.82 -13.41
C SER A 13 54.88 -43.03 -13.70
N ARG A 14 53.60 -42.86 -14.02
CA ARG A 14 52.88 -43.73 -14.95
C ARG A 14 51.90 -42.89 -15.76
N ALA A 15 52.18 -42.88 -17.05
CA ALA A 15 51.30 -42.36 -18.07
C ALA A 15 50.03 -43.28 -18.18
N ILE A 16 48.87 -42.67 -18.15
CA ILE A 16 47.65 -43.27 -18.67
C ILE A 16 47.09 -42.29 -19.68
N VAL A 17 47.10 -42.73 -20.94
CA VAL A 17 46.39 -42.11 -22.04
C VAL A 17 44.90 -42.34 -21.76
N GLY A 18 44.18 -41.25 -21.54
CA GLY A 18 42.74 -41.25 -21.39
C GLY A 18 42.15 -40.16 -22.30
N THR A 19 41.41 -40.63 -23.24
CA THR A 19 40.69 -39.90 -24.28
C THR A 19 39.86 -38.75 -23.67
N ALA A 20 40.19 -37.53 -23.98
CA ALA A 20 39.38 -36.35 -23.61
C ALA A 20 38.13 -36.34 -24.47
N LEU A 21 36.98 -36.73 -23.91
CA LEU A 21 35.69 -36.39 -24.45
C LEU A 21 35.43 -34.91 -24.06
N VAL A 22 35.51 -34.04 -25.05
CA VAL A 22 35.09 -32.65 -24.93
C VAL A 22 33.56 -32.65 -24.88
N PHE A 23 32.99 -32.58 -23.70
CA PHE A 23 31.60 -32.14 -23.55
C PHE A 23 31.59 -30.62 -23.70
N LEU A 24 31.27 -30.17 -24.88
CA LEU A 24 30.73 -28.84 -25.14
C LEU A 24 29.33 -28.82 -24.51
N ALA A 25 29.27 -28.52 -23.21
CA ALA A 25 28.05 -28.10 -22.56
C ALA A 25 27.76 -26.68 -23.10
N SER A 26 26.87 -26.61 -24.06
CA SER A 26 26.22 -25.36 -24.43
C SER A 26 25.54 -24.78 -23.20
N SER A 27 26.07 -23.67 -22.73
CA SER A 27 25.36 -22.76 -21.82
C SER A 27 24.21 -22.08 -22.57
N ALA A 28 23.21 -22.86 -22.94
CA ALA A 28 21.92 -22.36 -23.35
C ALA A 28 21.13 -22.12 -22.07
N SER A 29 21.28 -20.89 -21.60
CA SER A 29 20.24 -20.06 -21.05
C SER A 29 19.12 -20.76 -20.29
N ALA A 30 19.24 -20.78 -18.98
CA ALA A 30 18.12 -20.97 -18.07
C ALA A 30 17.13 -19.76 -18.05
N ALA A 31 17.17 -18.93 -19.09
CA ALA A 31 16.32 -17.74 -19.25
C ALA A 31 15.07 -17.99 -20.11
N SER A 32 14.76 -19.22 -20.52
CA SER A 32 13.63 -19.48 -21.41
C SER A 32 12.53 -20.38 -20.86
N LEU A 33 12.37 -20.47 -19.53
CA LEU A 33 11.31 -21.28 -18.92
C LEU A 33 10.27 -20.46 -18.11
N PHE A 34 10.29 -19.14 -18.20
CA PHE A 34 9.29 -18.26 -17.59
C PHE A 34 8.47 -17.41 -18.56
N ALA A 35 8.46 -17.76 -19.83
CA ALA A 35 7.44 -17.26 -20.73
C ALA A 35 6.21 -18.18 -20.67
N ALA A 36 5.65 -18.41 -19.50
CA ALA A 36 4.25 -18.73 -19.41
C ALA A 36 3.51 -17.46 -19.83
N ALA A 37 2.77 -17.53 -20.94
CA ALA A 37 1.93 -16.43 -21.40
C ALA A 37 1.15 -15.91 -20.18
N ALA A 38 1.40 -14.65 -19.81
CA ALA A 38 0.63 -13.98 -18.78
C ALA A 38 -0.83 -14.03 -19.23
N SER A 39 -1.61 -14.89 -18.64
CA SER A 39 -3.05 -14.87 -18.88
C SER A 39 -3.55 -13.60 -18.24
N SER A 40 -3.96 -12.63 -19.05
CA SER A 40 -4.65 -11.46 -18.53
C SER A 40 -5.89 -11.94 -17.79
N ASP A 41 -6.04 -11.56 -16.52
CA ASP A 41 -7.31 -11.70 -15.81
C ASP A 41 -8.29 -10.72 -16.46
N THR A 42 -8.99 -11.19 -17.48
CA THR A 42 -9.95 -10.40 -18.24
C THR A 42 -11.35 -10.64 -17.71
N GLY A 43 -11.96 -9.57 -17.26
CA GLY A 43 -13.36 -9.53 -16.85
C GLY A 43 -13.56 -9.70 -15.33
N PRO A 44 -14.63 -9.05 -14.82
CA PRO A 44 -14.97 -9.12 -13.41
C PRO A 44 -15.46 -10.51 -13.04
N ARG A 45 -14.98 -11.03 -11.95
CA ARG A 45 -15.63 -12.17 -11.31
C ARG A 45 -16.85 -11.64 -10.58
N ALA A 46 -18.03 -11.95 -11.10
CA ALA A 46 -19.28 -11.57 -10.44
C ALA A 46 -19.35 -12.23 -9.07
N TRP A 47 -19.36 -11.42 -8.02
CA TRP A 47 -19.72 -11.86 -6.68
C TRP A 47 -21.24 -11.82 -6.53
N THR A 48 -21.83 -12.92 -6.12
CA THR A 48 -23.25 -12.99 -5.81
C THR A 48 -23.53 -12.34 -4.46
N ALA A 49 -23.46 -11.07 -4.28
CA ALA A 49 -23.77 -10.34 -3.07
C ALA A 49 -22.64 -10.22 -2.04
N TRP A 50 -21.92 -9.17 -2.15
CA TRP A 50 -21.11 -8.62 -1.09
C TRP A 50 -21.43 -7.14 -0.86
N PRO A 51 -21.54 -6.75 0.39
CA PRO A 51 -21.99 -7.57 1.51
C PRO A 51 -23.47 -7.92 1.33
N ALA A 52 -23.84 -9.14 1.66
CA ALA A 52 -25.22 -9.59 1.57
C ALA A 52 -26.20 -8.71 2.37
N SER A 53 -25.69 -7.97 3.36
CA SER A 53 -26.45 -7.08 4.24
C SER A 53 -26.01 -5.62 4.19
N GLY A 54 -25.00 -5.25 3.43
CA GLY A 54 -24.29 -3.98 3.62
C GLY A 54 -23.51 -3.95 4.95
N PRO A 55 -22.42 -3.17 5.06
CA PRO A 55 -21.90 -2.88 6.37
C PRO A 55 -23.06 -2.29 7.18
N ALA A 56 -23.25 -2.76 8.38
CA ALA A 56 -24.17 -2.11 9.27
C ALA A 56 -23.63 -0.70 9.47
N ASN A 57 -24.39 0.31 9.05
CA ASN A 57 -24.11 1.68 9.44
C ASN A 57 -24.13 1.68 10.96
N ALA A 58 -22.96 1.69 11.57
CA ALA A 58 -22.83 1.66 12.99
C ALA A 58 -22.60 3.08 13.48
N SER A 59 -23.17 3.40 14.61
CA SER A 59 -22.72 4.58 15.34
C SER A 59 -21.24 4.42 15.61
N ALA A 60 -20.47 5.48 15.43
CA ALA A 60 -19.06 5.48 15.81
C ALA A 60 -18.90 5.06 17.26
N PRO A 61 -17.84 4.32 17.61
CA PRO A 61 -17.57 3.92 18.99
C PRO A 61 -17.54 5.11 19.92
N ALA A 62 -17.83 4.86 21.19
CA ALA A 62 -17.68 5.88 22.23
C ALA A 62 -16.25 6.43 22.23
N GLY A 63 -16.11 7.75 22.32
CA GLY A 63 -14.80 8.41 22.29
C GLY A 63 -14.32 8.80 20.89
N CYS A 64 -15.14 8.61 19.84
CA CYS A 64 -14.84 9.14 18.50
C CYS A 64 -14.57 10.66 18.59
N PRO A 65 -13.38 11.12 18.12
CA PRO A 65 -13.01 12.53 18.25
C PRO A 65 -13.62 13.42 17.16
N PHE A 66 -14.32 12.83 16.18
CA PHE A 66 -14.82 13.55 15.02
C PHE A 66 -16.30 13.89 15.15
N ALA A 67 -16.64 15.14 14.90
CA ALA A 67 -18.03 15.53 14.73
C ALA A 67 -18.61 14.92 13.44
N GLN A 68 -19.90 14.60 13.45
CA GLN A 68 -20.58 14.12 12.25
C GLN A 68 -20.57 15.20 11.16
N SER A 69 -20.31 14.80 9.93
CA SER A 69 -20.38 15.70 8.78
C SER A 69 -21.83 16.09 8.48
N THR A 70 -22.01 17.36 8.13
CA THR A 70 -23.26 17.90 7.62
C THR A 70 -23.24 18.09 6.08
N ASP A 71 -22.08 17.96 5.49
CA ASP A 71 -21.85 18.18 4.06
C ASP A 71 -21.93 16.85 3.30
N VAL A 72 -21.23 15.82 3.81
CA VAL A 72 -21.33 14.45 3.32
C VAL A 72 -21.96 13.63 4.42
N THR A 73 -23.26 13.34 4.28
CA THR A 73 -24.09 12.88 5.39
C THR A 73 -24.31 11.38 5.45
N GLY A 74 -23.68 10.63 4.54
CA GLY A 74 -23.75 9.17 4.55
C GLY A 74 -23.07 8.55 3.35
N PHE A 75 -22.93 7.24 3.42
CA PHE A 75 -22.31 6.39 2.42
C PHE A 75 -23.18 5.12 2.25
N GLU A 76 -23.33 4.67 1.02
CA GLU A 76 -24.03 3.41 0.77
C GLU A 76 -23.40 2.64 -0.40
N PHE A 77 -23.41 1.31 -0.31
CA PHE A 77 -23.11 0.45 -1.44
C PHE A 77 -24.31 0.33 -2.36
N LEU A 78 -24.06 0.40 -3.66
CA LEU A 78 -25.09 0.15 -4.65
C LEU A 78 -25.17 -1.35 -4.93
N ARG A 79 -26.38 -1.89 -4.87
CA ARG A 79 -26.63 -3.34 -5.03
C ARG A 79 -26.19 -3.83 -6.39
N GLY A 80 -25.53 -4.99 -6.41
CA GLY A 80 -25.09 -5.65 -7.63
C GLY A 80 -23.85 -5.01 -8.27
N GLY A 81 -23.26 -4.00 -7.62
CA GLY A 81 -22.17 -3.21 -8.17
C GLY A 81 -20.77 -3.62 -7.67
N ASN A 82 -20.45 -4.91 -7.61
CA ASN A 82 -19.13 -5.37 -7.22
C ASN A 82 -18.40 -6.04 -8.39
N ALA A 83 -17.14 -5.66 -8.60
CA ALA A 83 -16.21 -6.34 -9.49
C ALA A 83 -14.95 -6.71 -8.70
N ALA A 84 -14.40 -7.91 -8.93
CA ALA A 84 -13.19 -8.38 -8.29
C ALA A 84 -12.18 -8.84 -9.34
N TYR A 85 -10.93 -8.42 -9.16
CA TYR A 85 -9.81 -8.70 -10.05
C TYR A 85 -8.63 -9.18 -9.23
N GLY A 86 -7.75 -9.97 -9.80
CA GLY A 86 -6.48 -10.38 -9.20
C GLY A 86 -6.58 -10.94 -7.78
N GLY A 87 -6.03 -12.10 -7.54
CA GLY A 87 -6.05 -12.74 -6.22
C GLY A 87 -4.88 -12.29 -5.34
N ALA A 88 -4.77 -11.01 -5.04
CA ALA A 88 -3.68 -10.43 -4.26
C ALA A 88 -4.15 -9.26 -3.41
N ASP A 89 -3.32 -8.78 -2.50
CA ASP A 89 -3.60 -7.63 -1.67
C ASP A 89 -2.70 -6.41 -1.94
N THR A 90 -2.88 -5.36 -1.16
CA THR A 90 -2.05 -4.14 -1.15
C THR A 90 -2.12 -3.35 -2.47
N TRP A 91 -3.33 -3.15 -2.96
CA TRP A 91 -3.59 -2.39 -4.17
C TRP A 91 -3.73 -0.90 -3.90
N TYR A 92 -2.86 -0.10 -4.53
CA TYR A 92 -2.86 1.37 -4.45
C TYR A 92 -2.72 1.96 -5.85
N PRO A 93 -3.78 1.92 -6.65
CA PRO A 93 -3.74 2.38 -8.02
C PRO A 93 -3.48 3.89 -8.11
N THR A 94 -2.62 4.28 -9.02
CA THR A 94 -2.33 5.66 -9.40
C THR A 94 -2.68 5.89 -10.87
N TRP A 95 -3.29 7.00 -11.19
CA TRP A 95 -3.80 7.31 -12.51
C TRP A 95 -2.76 8.08 -13.33
N ALA A 96 -2.29 7.45 -14.41
CA ALA A 96 -1.26 7.98 -15.30
C ALA A 96 -1.84 8.73 -16.50
N ALA A 97 -1.03 9.57 -17.15
CA ALA A 97 -1.41 10.35 -18.33
C ALA A 97 -1.83 9.50 -19.53
N ASP A 98 -1.39 8.24 -19.62
CA ASP A 98 -1.81 7.32 -20.66
C ASP A 98 -3.21 6.70 -20.42
N GLY A 99 -3.88 7.11 -19.36
CA GLY A 99 -5.20 6.62 -18.98
C GLY A 99 -5.19 5.31 -18.19
N ALA A 100 -4.06 4.63 -18.07
CA ALA A 100 -3.94 3.42 -17.27
C ALA A 100 -3.86 3.74 -15.76
N LEU A 101 -4.20 2.76 -14.94
CA LEU A 101 -3.81 2.75 -13.54
C LEU A 101 -2.60 1.83 -13.37
N TYR A 102 -1.66 2.25 -12.55
CA TYR A 102 -0.49 1.49 -12.13
C TYR A 102 -0.56 1.24 -10.64
N THR A 103 -0.33 0.02 -10.22
CA THR A 103 -0.52 -0.36 -8.82
C THR A 103 0.52 -1.36 -8.34
N PRO A 104 1.04 -1.20 -7.11
CA PRO A 104 1.68 -2.29 -6.41
C PRO A 104 0.67 -3.37 -6.03
N TRP A 105 1.16 -4.56 -5.72
CA TRP A 105 0.42 -5.63 -5.07
C TRP A 105 1.38 -6.63 -4.39
N THR A 106 0.87 -7.45 -3.47
CA THR A 106 1.60 -8.55 -2.85
C THR A 106 0.65 -9.63 -2.32
N ASP A 107 1.20 -10.65 -1.67
CA ASP A 107 0.49 -11.71 -0.95
C ASP A 107 -0.67 -12.33 -1.74
N GLY A 108 -0.33 -12.91 -2.87
CA GLY A 108 -1.32 -13.57 -3.71
C GLY A 108 -0.82 -13.89 -5.10
N ALA A 109 -1.71 -13.80 -6.08
CA ALA A 109 -1.39 -14.05 -7.47
C ALA A 109 -2.17 -13.13 -8.42
N VAL A 110 -1.49 -12.55 -9.39
CA VAL A 110 -2.05 -11.76 -10.49
C VAL A 110 -1.60 -12.34 -11.80
N SER A 111 -2.52 -12.56 -12.74
CA SER A 111 -2.22 -13.18 -14.05
C SER A 111 -1.43 -14.51 -13.93
N GLY A 112 -1.65 -15.26 -12.85
CA GLY A 112 -0.94 -16.53 -12.59
C GLY A 112 0.46 -16.38 -11.95
N ILE A 113 0.97 -15.17 -11.80
CA ILE A 113 2.25 -14.87 -11.15
C ILE A 113 2.02 -14.68 -9.66
N ARG A 114 2.87 -15.28 -8.83
CA ARG A 114 2.74 -15.24 -7.36
C ARG A 114 3.74 -14.30 -6.73
N SER A 115 3.30 -13.63 -5.66
CA SER A 115 4.14 -12.80 -4.80
C SER A 115 3.77 -13.01 -3.34
N GLY A 116 4.75 -12.84 -2.46
CA GLY A 116 4.55 -12.91 -1.01
C GLY A 116 5.52 -11.98 -0.29
N SER A 117 5.01 -11.02 0.43
CA SER A 117 5.82 -10.03 1.14
C SER A 117 6.53 -10.62 2.36
N GLY A 118 6.03 -11.73 2.90
CA GLY A 118 6.64 -12.45 4.02
C GLY A 118 7.73 -13.44 3.66
N GLY A 119 8.14 -13.54 2.40
CA GLY A 119 9.20 -14.45 1.96
C GLY A 119 8.75 -15.88 1.72
N HIS A 120 7.51 -16.09 1.31
CA HIS A 120 6.95 -17.42 1.08
C HIS A 120 6.78 -17.76 -0.40
N GLY A 121 7.90 -17.89 -1.12
CA GLY A 121 7.94 -18.71 -2.33
C GLY A 121 8.29 -20.15 -2.00
N PRO A 122 7.87 -21.17 -2.76
CA PRO A 122 8.36 -22.53 -2.57
C PRO A 122 9.90 -22.54 -2.72
N GLY A 123 10.61 -22.71 -1.60
CA GLY A 123 12.07 -22.72 -1.55
C GLY A 123 12.77 -21.42 -1.20
N GLU A 124 12.07 -20.32 -1.00
CA GLU A 124 12.66 -19.01 -0.69
C GLU A 124 12.39 -18.58 0.75
N VAL A 125 12.98 -19.28 1.71
CA VAL A 125 12.97 -18.81 3.10
C VAL A 125 13.81 -17.54 3.19
N GLY A 126 13.15 -16.40 3.44
CA GLY A 126 13.83 -15.15 3.74
C GLY A 126 13.84 -14.09 2.62
N ASN A 127 13.29 -14.34 1.45
CA ASN A 127 13.15 -13.36 0.38
C ASN A 127 11.69 -12.95 0.19
N SER A 128 11.35 -11.74 0.56
CA SER A 128 10.04 -11.19 0.20
C SER A 128 10.00 -10.78 -1.26
N THR A 129 8.83 -10.83 -1.84
CA THR A 129 8.57 -10.35 -3.19
C THR A 129 7.42 -9.35 -3.18
N THR A 130 7.41 -8.45 -4.14
CA THR A 130 6.34 -7.50 -4.40
C THR A 130 6.07 -7.47 -5.89
N GLY A 131 4.81 -7.40 -6.27
CA GLY A 131 4.37 -7.35 -7.65
C GLY A 131 3.96 -5.95 -8.06
N GLN A 132 3.84 -5.76 -9.35
CA GLN A 132 3.32 -4.56 -9.96
C GLN A 132 2.37 -4.91 -11.10
N ALA A 133 1.28 -4.20 -11.20
CA ALA A 133 0.27 -4.44 -12.22
C ALA A 133 -0.15 -3.15 -12.92
N THR A 134 -0.53 -3.31 -14.19
CA THR A 134 -1.21 -2.29 -14.99
C THR A 134 -2.68 -2.65 -15.08
N ILE A 135 -3.55 -1.65 -14.95
CA ILE A 135 -4.99 -1.78 -15.06
C ILE A 135 -5.46 -0.89 -16.21
N LEU A 136 -6.03 -1.51 -17.23
CA LEU A 136 -6.55 -0.84 -18.43
C LEU A 136 -8.07 -0.90 -18.44
N GLY A 137 -8.67 0.15 -18.98
CA GLY A 137 -10.11 0.31 -19.14
C GLY A 137 -10.67 1.45 -18.30
N ASP A 138 -11.85 1.93 -18.69
CA ASP A 138 -12.55 3.04 -18.05
C ASP A 138 -13.85 2.56 -17.37
N ASP A 139 -14.31 1.37 -17.71
CA ASP A 139 -15.46 0.73 -17.07
C ASP A 139 -14.97 -0.18 -15.93
N PRO A 140 -15.26 0.13 -14.66
CA PRO A 140 -14.87 -0.68 -13.51
C PRO A 140 -15.35 -2.14 -13.55
N TYR A 141 -16.37 -2.43 -14.38
CA TYR A 141 -16.87 -3.78 -14.59
C TYR A 141 -16.18 -4.51 -15.75
N ASN A 142 -15.29 -3.85 -16.49
CA ASN A 142 -14.62 -4.42 -17.65
C ASN A 142 -13.16 -3.95 -17.74
N LEU A 143 -12.41 -4.15 -16.67
CA LEU A 143 -10.99 -3.83 -16.62
C LEU A 143 -10.14 -5.01 -17.05
N THR A 144 -8.98 -4.71 -17.62
CA THR A 144 -7.91 -5.68 -17.84
C THR A 144 -6.79 -5.42 -16.85
N VAL A 145 -6.55 -6.38 -15.96
CA VAL A 145 -5.49 -6.32 -14.94
C VAL A 145 -4.38 -7.27 -15.36
N THR A 146 -3.20 -6.73 -15.57
CA THR A 146 -2.04 -7.51 -16.03
C THR A 146 -0.87 -7.29 -15.08
N ASP A 147 -0.30 -8.39 -14.55
CA ASP A 147 0.97 -8.30 -13.86
C ASP A 147 2.07 -7.88 -14.85
N VAL A 148 2.89 -6.93 -14.44
CA VAL A 148 4.02 -6.47 -15.24
C VAL A 148 5.27 -7.27 -14.89
N ALA A 149 5.52 -7.42 -13.60
CA ALA A 149 6.62 -8.21 -13.06
C ALA A 149 6.46 -8.42 -11.55
N VAL A 150 7.25 -9.34 -11.01
CA VAL A 150 7.47 -9.53 -9.58
C VAL A 150 8.96 -9.43 -9.32
N PHE A 151 9.35 -8.71 -8.28
CA PHE A 151 10.77 -8.58 -7.94
C PHE A 151 11.01 -8.84 -6.46
N THR A 152 12.19 -9.36 -6.17
CA THR A 152 12.62 -9.64 -4.81
C THR A 152 12.82 -8.35 -4.03
N SER A 153 12.27 -8.29 -2.84
CA SER A 153 12.53 -7.27 -1.85
C SER A 153 13.64 -7.69 -0.89
N SER A 154 14.34 -6.72 -0.34
CA SER A 154 15.31 -6.98 0.72
C SER A 154 14.62 -7.50 1.99
N THR A 155 15.25 -8.45 2.66
CA THR A 155 14.69 -9.12 3.83
C THR A 155 15.28 -8.67 5.16
N SER A 156 16.51 -8.16 5.17
CA SER A 156 17.20 -7.81 6.40
C SER A 156 17.11 -6.30 6.68
N PRO A 157 16.94 -5.90 7.93
CA PRO A 157 16.71 -6.66 9.15
C PRO A 157 15.27 -7.10 9.37
N TYR A 158 14.37 -6.76 8.46
CA TYR A 158 12.94 -7.02 8.52
C TYR A 158 12.56 -8.20 7.64
N GLN A 159 11.56 -8.95 8.02
CA GLN A 159 11.15 -10.17 7.31
C GLN A 159 10.47 -9.94 5.95
N GLY A 160 10.37 -8.71 5.51
CA GLY A 160 9.84 -8.41 4.21
C GLY A 160 9.64 -6.92 4.00
N ARG A 161 9.50 -6.53 2.75
CA ARG A 161 9.07 -5.21 2.35
C ARG A 161 7.68 -5.32 1.77
N TYR A 162 6.79 -4.51 2.31
CA TYR A 162 5.43 -4.40 1.81
C TYR A 162 5.30 -3.18 0.92
N PRO A 163 4.48 -3.24 -0.12
CA PRO A 163 4.16 -2.05 -0.90
C PRO A 163 3.31 -1.08 -0.09
N CYS A 164 3.48 0.21 -0.39
CA CYS A 164 2.63 1.27 0.09
C CYS A 164 2.36 2.27 -1.05
N GLY A 165 2.15 3.54 -0.75
CA GLY A 165 1.72 4.54 -1.73
C GLY A 165 2.44 4.49 -3.07
N SER A 166 1.68 4.68 -4.13
CA SER A 166 2.13 4.65 -5.52
C SER A 166 1.76 5.96 -6.20
N LEU A 167 2.63 6.46 -7.06
CA LEU A 167 2.39 7.62 -7.90
C LEU A 167 3.02 7.41 -9.27
N PHE A 168 2.23 7.58 -10.33
CA PHE A 168 2.73 7.73 -11.68
C PHE A 168 2.67 9.23 -12.04
N TYR A 169 3.81 9.82 -12.38
CA TYR A 169 3.89 11.23 -12.63
C TYR A 169 4.96 11.57 -13.68
N GLU A 170 4.60 12.32 -14.71
CA GLU A 170 5.48 12.73 -15.82
C GLU A 170 6.32 11.56 -16.37
N GLY A 171 5.67 10.40 -16.58
CA GLY A 171 6.30 9.21 -17.16
C GLY A 171 7.15 8.37 -16.20
N VAL A 172 7.20 8.73 -14.92
CA VAL A 172 7.92 7.97 -13.90
C VAL A 172 6.93 7.38 -12.90
N TRP A 173 7.06 6.08 -12.68
CA TRP A 173 6.31 5.39 -11.62
C TRP A 173 7.14 5.32 -10.34
N TYR A 174 6.66 5.96 -9.30
CA TYR A 174 7.20 5.94 -7.94
C TYR A 174 6.43 4.90 -7.12
N TYR A 175 7.12 3.87 -6.66
CA TYR A 175 6.55 2.74 -5.95
C TYR A 175 7.12 2.70 -4.53
N GLY A 176 6.31 3.06 -3.54
CA GLY A 176 6.70 3.09 -2.13
C GLY A 176 6.77 1.70 -1.50
N THR A 177 7.73 1.50 -0.62
CA THR A 177 7.83 0.28 0.19
C THR A 177 8.12 0.61 1.64
N TYR A 178 7.55 -0.18 2.55
CA TYR A 178 7.82 -0.13 3.98
C TYR A 178 8.18 -1.51 4.50
N SER A 179 8.66 -1.59 5.72
CA SER A 179 9.10 -2.85 6.31
C SER A 179 8.22 -3.25 7.48
N LEU A 180 8.10 -4.55 7.69
CA LEU A 180 7.57 -5.14 8.90
C LEU A 180 8.69 -5.78 9.70
N ASN A 181 8.51 -5.89 11.00
CA ASN A 181 9.53 -6.42 11.88
C ASN A 181 9.56 -7.94 11.95
N SER A 182 10.72 -8.43 12.40
CA SER A 182 10.94 -9.84 12.69
C SER A 182 9.99 -10.35 13.79
N PRO A 183 9.57 -11.64 13.75
CA PRO A 183 8.81 -12.27 14.83
C PRO A 183 9.48 -12.21 16.20
N SER A 184 10.79 -12.05 16.23
CA SER A 184 11.57 -11.88 17.45
C SER A 184 11.58 -10.45 18.00
N ASP A 185 10.94 -9.51 17.32
CA ASP A 185 10.85 -8.14 17.80
C ASP A 185 9.97 -8.07 19.05
N PRO A 186 10.50 -7.56 20.18
CA PRO A 186 9.73 -7.47 21.43
C PRO A 186 8.50 -6.55 21.32
N ARG A 187 8.38 -5.75 20.25
CA ARG A 187 7.19 -4.93 19.95
C ARG A 187 6.10 -5.72 19.25
N SER A 188 6.39 -6.94 18.79
CA SER A 188 5.37 -7.78 18.19
C SER A 188 4.31 -8.10 19.25
N LEU A 189 3.08 -7.68 19.01
CA LEU A 189 1.96 -7.87 19.92
C LEU A 189 1.50 -9.32 20.02
N ALA A 190 1.88 -10.14 19.05
CA ALA A 190 1.59 -11.57 19.04
C ALA A 190 2.89 -12.36 18.96
N PRO A 191 3.11 -13.34 19.85
CA PRO A 191 4.23 -14.26 19.73
C PRO A 191 4.24 -14.93 18.35
N ASN A 192 5.37 -14.88 17.68
CA ASN A 192 5.58 -15.45 16.34
C ASN A 192 4.86 -14.74 15.17
N CYS A 193 4.37 -13.52 15.36
CA CYS A 193 3.81 -12.73 14.27
C CYS A 193 4.86 -11.75 13.71
N GLY A 194 5.56 -12.14 12.65
CA GLY A 194 6.59 -11.31 12.02
C GLY A 194 6.08 -10.10 11.27
N TRP A 195 4.80 -10.07 10.98
CA TRP A 195 4.15 -8.99 10.25
C TRP A 195 3.33 -8.05 11.15
N CYS A 196 3.31 -8.29 12.44
CA CYS A 196 2.49 -7.54 13.38
C CYS A 196 3.12 -6.23 13.87
N ALA A 197 4.40 -6.00 13.66
CA ALA A 197 5.06 -4.78 14.08
C ALA A 197 5.42 -3.91 12.87
N MET A 198 5.00 -2.65 12.90
CA MET A 198 5.30 -1.67 11.87
C MET A 198 6.79 -1.33 11.87
N GLY A 199 7.41 -1.42 10.70
CA GLY A 199 8.71 -0.88 10.41
C GLY A 199 8.65 0.46 9.69
N PRO A 200 9.81 1.08 9.41
CA PRO A 200 9.87 2.38 8.77
C PRO A 200 9.60 2.32 7.27
N PHE A 201 9.28 3.48 6.71
CA PHE A 201 9.16 3.69 5.27
C PHE A 201 10.53 3.64 4.60
N SER A 202 10.73 2.68 3.71
CA SER A 202 12.03 2.47 3.05
C SER A 202 12.35 3.53 1.99
N GLY A 203 11.33 4.04 1.31
CA GLY A 203 11.45 4.97 0.19
C GLY A 203 10.74 4.47 -1.06
N PHE A 204 10.98 5.14 -2.19
CA PHE A 204 10.34 4.84 -3.46
C PHE A 204 11.30 4.16 -4.44
N ARG A 205 10.91 3.03 -4.97
CA ARG A 205 11.44 2.51 -6.22
C ARG A 205 10.94 3.36 -7.37
N GLN A 206 11.69 3.41 -8.45
CA GLN A 206 11.36 4.27 -9.59
C GLN A 206 11.52 3.50 -10.89
N SER A 207 10.54 3.66 -11.77
CA SER A 207 10.56 3.12 -13.12
C SER A 207 10.21 4.20 -14.12
N ALA A 208 11.04 4.38 -15.14
CA ALA A 208 10.78 5.28 -16.28
C ALA A 208 10.24 4.54 -17.50
N ASP A 209 9.98 3.24 -17.39
CA ASP A 209 9.55 2.35 -18.48
C ASP A 209 8.34 1.50 -18.06
N LYS A 210 7.45 2.09 -17.24
CA LYS A 210 6.16 1.49 -16.83
C LYS A 210 6.31 0.17 -16.06
N GLY A 211 7.38 0.01 -15.32
CA GLY A 211 7.62 -1.15 -14.47
C GLY A 211 8.47 -2.24 -15.13
N ALA A 212 8.98 -2.06 -16.36
CA ALA A 212 9.86 -3.03 -16.99
C ALA A 212 11.24 -3.10 -16.29
N THR A 213 11.76 -1.95 -15.86
CA THR A 213 12.98 -1.87 -15.05
C THR A 213 12.80 -0.91 -13.87
N TRP A 214 13.58 -1.12 -12.80
CA TRP A 214 13.45 -0.37 -11.57
C TRP A 214 14.78 0.10 -11.03
N ALA A 215 14.84 1.35 -10.61
CA ALA A 215 15.89 1.89 -9.76
C ALA A 215 15.43 1.77 -8.29
N GLU A 216 16.23 1.06 -7.49
CA GLU A 216 15.98 0.95 -6.06
C GLU A 216 16.27 2.28 -5.35
N PRO A 217 15.56 2.59 -4.25
CA PRO A 217 15.93 3.73 -3.42
C PRO A 217 17.37 3.53 -2.91
N ARG A 218 18.14 4.61 -2.84
CA ARG A 218 19.51 4.57 -2.30
C ARG A 218 19.56 4.13 -0.84
N VAL A 219 18.43 4.16 -0.19
CA VAL A 219 18.27 3.78 1.20
C VAL A 219 18.20 2.27 1.27
N VAL A 220 19.34 1.66 1.50
CA VAL A 220 19.43 0.23 1.78
C VAL A 220 19.18 0.03 3.27
N MET A 221 18.17 -0.78 3.60
CA MET A 221 17.93 -1.17 4.99
C MET A 221 19.14 -1.90 5.53
N ASN A 222 19.92 -1.26 6.38
CA ASN A 222 21.00 -1.93 7.07
C ASN A 222 20.51 -2.66 8.34
N SER A 223 21.41 -3.43 8.96
CA SER A 223 21.09 -4.19 10.18
C SER A 223 20.73 -3.32 11.39
N SER A 224 21.00 -2.02 11.35
CA SER A 224 20.62 -1.05 12.40
C SER A 224 19.21 -0.47 12.17
N GLY A 225 18.59 -0.72 11.01
CA GLY A 225 17.27 -0.16 10.67
C GLY A 225 17.27 1.36 10.48
N SER A 226 18.46 1.98 10.38
CA SER A 226 18.60 3.44 10.28
C SER A 226 18.51 3.96 8.86
N ASP A 227 18.67 3.09 7.87
CA ASP A 227 18.71 3.50 6.46
C ASP A 227 17.32 3.38 5.85
N ASN A 228 16.46 4.32 6.18
CA ASN A 228 15.15 4.51 5.58
C ASN A 228 14.96 5.99 5.26
N LEU A 229 14.02 6.29 4.37
CA LEU A 229 13.90 7.63 3.80
C LEU A 229 13.73 8.73 4.85
N PHE A 230 12.92 8.47 5.88
CA PHE A 230 12.64 9.47 6.91
C PHE A 230 13.56 9.38 8.14
N GLY A 231 14.49 8.43 8.15
CA GLY A 231 15.43 8.26 9.27
C GLY A 231 14.75 7.78 10.55
N GLU A 232 13.53 7.24 10.46
CA GLU A 232 12.83 6.67 11.61
C GLU A 232 13.43 5.32 11.97
N THR A 233 13.58 5.07 13.24
CA THR A 233 14.07 3.78 13.71
C THR A 233 12.97 3.06 14.48
N ALA A 234 12.56 1.93 13.96
CA ALA A 234 11.65 1.02 14.64
C ALA A 234 12.40 0.03 15.58
N MET A 235 13.69 0.21 15.76
CA MET A 235 14.51 -0.57 16.69
C MET A 235 14.39 -0.01 18.11
N SER A 236 14.39 -0.86 19.12
CA SER A 236 14.45 -0.45 20.53
C SER A 236 13.30 0.41 21.08
N ASN A 237 12.05 -0.02 20.90
CA ASN A 237 10.84 0.63 21.46
C ASN A 237 10.48 2.00 20.85
N ALA A 238 11.19 2.47 19.85
CA ALA A 238 10.78 3.66 19.12
C ALA A 238 9.53 3.33 18.27
N LYS A 239 8.61 4.28 18.23
CA LYS A 239 7.43 4.17 17.36
C LYS A 239 7.71 4.87 16.03
N VAL A 240 7.10 4.32 14.97
CA VAL A 240 7.15 4.91 13.64
C VAL A 240 6.00 5.88 13.50
N LYS A 241 6.26 7.09 13.04
CA LYS A 241 5.23 8.09 12.73
C LYS A 241 4.62 7.85 11.34
N PHE A 242 5.47 7.57 10.36
CA PHE A 242 5.07 7.38 8.96
C PHE A 242 5.13 5.90 8.58
N GLY A 243 4.28 5.10 9.19
CA GLY A 243 4.10 3.71 8.81
C GLY A 243 3.26 3.60 7.55
N ALA A 244 3.69 2.76 6.60
CA ALA A 244 2.99 2.48 5.34
C ALA A 244 2.38 3.74 4.68
N PRO A 245 3.16 4.79 4.35
CA PRO A 245 2.61 6.03 3.85
C PRO A 245 2.00 5.84 2.46
N HIS A 246 0.81 6.41 2.25
CA HIS A 246 0.08 6.40 1.00
C HIS A 246 0.08 7.77 0.36
N VAL A 247 0.25 7.80 -0.96
CA VAL A 247 0.14 9.04 -1.72
C VAL A 247 -1.31 9.47 -1.75
N VAL A 248 -1.56 10.76 -1.48
CA VAL A 248 -2.89 11.36 -1.64
C VAL A 248 -3.26 11.37 -3.12
N ASP A 249 -4.40 10.79 -3.45
CA ASP A 249 -4.90 10.76 -4.82
C ASP A 249 -5.51 12.13 -5.19
N PHE A 250 -4.82 12.86 -6.05
CA PHE A 250 -5.25 14.15 -6.57
C PHE A 250 -5.73 14.10 -8.04
N GLY A 251 -6.16 12.95 -8.50
CA GLY A 251 -6.52 12.79 -9.90
C GLY A 251 -5.35 12.37 -10.78
N GLN A 252 -5.54 12.51 -12.08
CA GLN A 252 -4.55 12.12 -13.07
C GLN A 252 -3.27 12.96 -12.90
N GLU A 253 -2.15 12.29 -12.62
CA GLU A 253 -0.86 12.98 -12.49
C GLU A 253 -0.87 14.21 -11.58
N LEU A 254 -1.52 14.12 -10.41
CA LEU A 254 -1.61 15.23 -9.44
C LEU A 254 -2.34 16.48 -9.94
N GLU A 255 -3.23 16.36 -10.92
CA GLU A 255 -3.91 17.52 -11.56
C GLU A 255 -4.63 18.45 -10.56
N HIS A 256 -5.06 17.91 -9.43
CA HIS A 256 -5.74 18.65 -8.36
C HIS A 256 -4.87 18.89 -7.13
N SER A 257 -3.57 18.61 -7.20
CA SER A 257 -2.67 18.98 -6.10
C SER A 257 -2.63 20.49 -5.92
N PRO A 258 -2.81 21.01 -4.70
CA PRO A 258 -2.96 22.46 -4.48
C PRO A 258 -1.70 23.27 -4.82
N ASP A 259 -0.55 22.62 -4.90
CA ASP A 259 0.74 23.25 -5.18
C ASP A 259 1.65 22.38 -6.08
N GLY A 260 1.08 21.37 -6.72
CA GLY A 260 1.80 20.44 -7.61
C GLY A 260 2.66 19.39 -6.87
N ARG A 261 2.70 19.42 -5.54
CA ARG A 261 3.47 18.47 -4.74
C ARG A 261 2.77 17.13 -4.60
N MET A 262 3.57 16.09 -4.40
CA MET A 262 3.12 14.83 -3.85
C MET A 262 2.94 14.98 -2.34
N TYR A 263 1.79 14.53 -1.84
CA TYR A 263 1.51 14.42 -0.41
C TYR A 263 1.35 12.96 -0.04
N VAL A 264 1.79 12.60 1.17
CA VAL A 264 1.59 11.27 1.73
C VAL A 264 0.96 11.36 3.09
N VAL A 265 0.09 10.41 3.39
CA VAL A 265 -0.47 10.17 4.72
C VAL A 265 -0.02 8.79 5.21
N GLY A 266 0.33 8.69 6.47
CA GLY A 266 0.73 7.43 7.07
C GLY A 266 0.20 7.32 8.49
N HIS A 267 -0.22 6.12 8.90
CA HIS A 267 -0.60 5.90 10.29
C HIS A 267 0.63 5.57 11.13
N GLY A 268 0.58 5.95 12.39
CA GLY A 268 1.69 5.76 13.28
C GLY A 268 1.33 5.95 14.74
N ALA A 269 2.35 6.14 15.53
CA ALA A 269 2.23 6.47 16.93
C ALA A 269 3.46 7.21 17.42
N SER A 270 3.28 8.06 18.41
CA SER A 270 4.37 8.76 19.12
C SER A 270 4.59 8.25 20.52
N LEU A 271 3.57 7.68 21.17
CA LEU A 271 3.67 7.19 22.54
C LEU A 271 4.35 5.80 22.60
N PRO A 272 5.31 5.57 23.49
CA PRO A 272 5.97 4.27 23.62
C PRO A 272 5.03 3.11 23.95
N THR A 273 3.91 3.40 24.60
CA THR A 273 2.89 2.43 25.00
C THR A 273 1.87 2.14 23.92
N ALA A 274 1.87 2.88 22.82
CA ALA A 274 0.93 2.68 21.73
C ALA A 274 1.07 1.31 21.10
N HIS A 275 -0.05 0.71 20.74
CA HIS A 275 -0.08 -0.45 19.87
C HIS A 275 0.12 0.02 18.44
N GLN A 276 1.12 -0.53 17.75
CA GLN A 276 1.41 -0.16 16.37
C GLN A 276 1.73 -1.40 15.53
N SER A 277 0.96 -1.55 14.49
CA SER A 277 1.14 -2.58 13.47
C SER A 277 0.85 -2.01 12.08
N TRP A 278 0.95 -2.82 11.05
CA TRP A 278 0.61 -2.37 9.69
C TRP A 278 -0.87 -1.96 9.56
N MET A 279 -1.75 -2.39 10.45
CA MET A 279 -3.18 -2.06 10.40
C MET A 279 -3.68 -1.31 11.64
N GLN A 280 -2.84 -0.97 12.60
CA GLN A 280 -3.24 -0.26 13.81
C GLN A 280 -2.21 0.78 14.25
N GLY A 281 -2.70 1.91 14.71
CA GLY A 281 -1.93 2.98 15.31
C GLY A 281 -2.85 3.94 16.07
N ASP A 282 -2.27 5.00 16.58
CA ASP A 282 -2.97 6.03 17.38
C ASP A 282 -3.13 7.33 16.60
N GLU A 283 -2.32 7.53 15.58
CA GLU A 283 -2.09 8.83 14.96
C GLU A 283 -1.95 8.70 13.45
N VAL A 284 -2.39 9.70 12.72
CA VAL A 284 -2.11 9.86 11.29
C VAL A 284 -1.22 11.07 11.10
N TYR A 285 -0.18 10.92 10.30
CA TYR A 285 0.78 11.97 9.96
C TYR A 285 0.73 12.30 8.48
N MET A 286 1.16 13.51 8.12
CA MET A 286 1.25 13.96 6.74
C MET A 286 2.62 14.53 6.42
N ALA A 287 3.13 14.17 5.26
CA ALA A 287 4.33 14.77 4.69
C ALA A 287 4.08 15.13 3.21
N ARG A 288 4.93 16.00 2.67
CA ARG A 288 4.88 16.36 1.26
C ARG A 288 6.27 16.44 0.64
N CYS A 289 6.36 16.12 -0.59
CA CYS A 289 7.53 16.21 -1.46
C CYS A 289 7.08 16.77 -2.83
N CYS A 290 7.90 17.35 -3.60
CA CYS A 290 9.29 17.70 -3.47
C CYS A 290 9.37 19.18 -3.72
N GLY A 291 10.21 19.87 -3.06
CA GLY A 291 10.33 21.28 -3.26
C GLY A 291 11.79 21.68 -3.29
N ASP A 292 12.31 21.86 -4.47
CA ASP A 292 13.51 22.69 -4.67
C ASP A 292 13.19 24.19 -4.67
N GLY A 293 11.94 24.50 -4.30
CA GLY A 293 11.41 25.87 -4.24
C GLY A 293 10.89 26.42 -5.56
N ALA A 294 11.19 25.85 -6.73
CA ALA A 294 10.78 26.44 -8.01
C ALA A 294 9.50 25.82 -8.57
N THR A 295 9.30 24.52 -8.45
CA THR A 295 8.13 23.85 -9.06
C THR A 295 7.28 23.04 -8.10
N GLY A 296 7.82 22.60 -6.97
CA GLY A 296 7.11 21.74 -6.02
C GLY A 296 6.85 20.31 -6.50
N LYS A 297 7.17 19.98 -7.74
CA LYS A 297 6.82 18.73 -8.39
C LYS A 297 7.69 17.56 -7.95
N PRO A 298 7.17 16.33 -7.89
CA PRO A 298 7.98 15.14 -7.70
C PRO A 298 9.03 14.97 -8.79
N THR A 299 10.24 14.63 -8.39
CA THR A 299 11.33 14.32 -9.33
C THR A 299 12.04 13.04 -8.90
N PRO A 300 12.65 12.28 -9.83
CA PRO A 300 13.39 11.07 -9.49
C PRO A 300 14.49 11.28 -8.45
N ALA A 301 15.14 12.42 -8.44
CA ALA A 301 16.15 12.75 -7.44
C ALA A 301 15.52 13.14 -6.09
N GLY A 302 14.41 13.88 -6.13
CA GLY A 302 13.84 14.49 -4.93
C GLY A 302 13.03 13.53 -4.06
N VAL A 303 12.32 12.56 -4.63
CA VAL A 303 11.43 11.69 -3.85
C VAL A 303 12.17 10.81 -2.83
N ASN A 304 13.46 10.53 -3.05
CA ASN A 304 14.31 9.76 -2.13
C ASN A 304 15.38 10.64 -1.44
N ASP A 305 15.19 11.94 -1.43
CA ASP A 305 16.03 12.89 -0.70
C ASP A 305 15.23 13.51 0.43
N LEU A 306 15.55 13.14 1.67
CA LEU A 306 14.87 13.64 2.87
C LEU A 306 14.88 15.18 2.95
N SER A 307 15.88 15.85 2.40
CA SER A 307 15.96 17.32 2.41
C SER A 307 14.86 18.00 1.59
N GLN A 308 14.26 17.27 0.63
CA GLN A 308 13.16 17.71 -0.22
C GLN A 308 11.80 17.49 0.42
N TRP A 309 11.72 16.83 1.57
CA TRP A 309 10.50 16.55 2.28
C TRP A 309 10.19 17.57 3.35
N GLN A 310 8.89 17.86 3.46
CA GLN A 310 8.31 18.67 4.54
C GLN A 310 7.29 17.84 5.29
N PHE A 311 7.28 18.01 6.60
CA PHE A 311 6.44 17.26 7.54
C PHE A 311 5.50 18.22 8.27
N TRP A 312 4.24 17.85 8.35
CA TRP A 312 3.23 18.65 9.00
C TRP A 312 3.35 18.61 10.53
N ASP A 313 3.42 19.78 11.14
CA ASP A 313 3.23 19.93 12.58
C ASP A 313 1.76 20.29 12.84
N GLY A 314 0.97 19.28 13.20
CA GLY A 314 -0.47 19.43 13.40
C GLY A 314 -0.83 20.32 14.59
N GLU A 315 0.11 20.55 15.51
CA GLU A 315 -0.07 21.45 16.66
C GLU A 315 0.17 22.92 16.28
N ARG A 316 1.29 23.20 15.62
CA ARG A 316 1.68 24.56 15.22
C ARG A 316 1.10 25.00 13.90
N LYS A 317 0.54 24.07 13.12
CA LYS A 317 -0.01 24.31 11.76
C LYS A 317 1.03 24.85 10.78
N VAL A 318 2.23 24.26 10.80
CA VAL A 318 3.34 24.63 9.92
C VAL A 318 4.01 23.40 9.30
N TRP A 319 4.68 23.62 8.19
CA TRP A 319 5.51 22.61 7.53
C TRP A 319 6.98 22.78 7.95
N ASN A 320 7.60 21.70 8.40
CA ASN A 320 8.99 21.67 8.78
C ASN A 320 9.78 20.73 7.84
N SER A 321 11.01 21.09 7.47
CA SER A 321 11.76 20.38 6.43
C SER A 321 12.79 19.40 7.00
N GLY A 322 13.07 18.35 6.24
CA GLY A 322 14.14 17.40 6.47
C GLY A 322 14.05 16.65 7.80
N ALA A 323 15.19 16.21 8.32
CA ALA A 323 15.25 15.42 9.55
C ALA A 323 14.67 16.16 10.77
N ALA A 324 14.86 17.48 10.87
CA ALA A 324 14.24 18.29 11.90
C ALA A 324 12.70 18.31 11.75
N GLY A 325 12.21 18.25 10.52
CA GLY A 325 10.80 18.12 10.22
C GLY A 325 10.21 16.82 10.70
N VAL A 326 10.86 15.69 10.48
CA VAL A 326 10.42 14.37 11.00
C VAL A 326 10.33 14.43 12.52
N ALA A 327 11.33 14.97 13.19
CA ALA A 327 11.35 15.09 14.65
C ALA A 327 10.20 16.00 15.16
N ALA A 328 9.95 17.11 14.47
CA ALA A 328 8.92 18.09 14.81
C ALA A 328 7.51 17.67 14.39
N ALA A 329 7.35 16.67 13.53
CA ALA A 329 6.04 16.24 13.06
C ALA A 329 5.09 15.92 14.22
N ARG A 330 3.87 16.48 14.12
CA ARG A 330 2.75 16.21 15.02
C ARG A 330 1.58 15.68 14.21
N PRO A 331 0.73 14.87 14.82
CA PRO A 331 -0.36 14.21 14.09
C PRO A 331 -1.27 15.18 13.35
N LEU A 332 -1.72 14.75 12.20
CA LEU A 332 -2.81 15.34 11.44
C LEU A 332 -4.14 15.13 12.18
N LEU A 333 -4.33 13.91 12.67
CA LEU A 333 -5.43 13.51 13.53
C LEU A 333 -4.96 12.43 14.51
N THR A 334 -5.68 12.28 15.61
CA THR A 334 -5.41 11.30 16.67
C THR A 334 -6.70 10.61 17.08
N TRP A 335 -6.65 9.29 17.11
CA TRP A 335 -7.67 8.46 17.73
C TRP A 335 -7.02 7.15 18.16
N ALA A 336 -6.75 7.04 19.46
CA ALA A 336 -5.98 5.94 20.02
C ALA A 336 -6.58 4.57 19.66
N GLU A 337 -5.74 3.68 19.15
CA GLU A 337 -6.08 2.32 18.70
C GLU A 337 -7.08 2.23 17.52
N HIS A 338 -7.49 3.37 16.97
CA HIS A 338 -8.49 3.45 15.90
C HIS A 338 -7.96 4.05 14.60
N THR A 339 -6.68 4.33 14.51
CA THR A 339 -6.03 4.63 13.23
C THR A 339 -5.35 3.37 12.70
N GLY A 340 -5.35 3.22 11.39
CA GLY A 340 -4.74 2.07 10.74
C GLY A 340 -4.36 2.42 9.32
N VAL A 341 -4.55 1.49 8.39
CA VAL A 341 -4.30 1.77 6.99
C VAL A 341 -5.11 2.99 6.56
N VAL A 342 -4.42 4.04 6.19
CA VAL A 342 -5.01 5.33 5.84
C VAL A 342 -4.76 5.65 4.37
N THR A 343 -5.79 6.10 3.67
CA THR A 343 -5.70 6.68 2.33
C THR A 343 -6.47 7.98 2.27
N MET A 344 -6.15 8.84 1.33
CA MET A 344 -6.84 10.11 1.14
C MET A 344 -6.97 10.40 -0.35
N THR A 345 -8.15 10.87 -0.75
CA THR A 345 -8.45 11.23 -2.14
C THR A 345 -9.12 12.61 -2.17
N TYR A 346 -8.72 13.45 -3.10
CA TYR A 346 -9.43 14.70 -3.38
C TYR A 346 -10.60 14.41 -4.31
N VAL A 347 -11.76 14.96 -3.98
CA VAL A 347 -13.02 14.81 -4.73
C VAL A 347 -13.37 16.17 -5.37
N PRO A 348 -13.04 16.38 -6.66
CA PRO A 348 -13.19 17.71 -7.31
C PRO A 348 -14.63 18.22 -7.29
N ALA A 349 -15.60 17.33 -7.53
CA ALA A 349 -17.03 17.69 -7.53
C ALA A 349 -17.49 18.27 -6.19
N LEU A 350 -16.92 17.80 -5.08
CA LEU A 350 -17.23 18.28 -3.73
C LEU A 350 -16.27 19.36 -3.24
N LYS A 351 -15.11 19.52 -3.89
CA LYS A 351 -13.98 20.33 -3.43
C LYS A 351 -13.54 19.92 -2.01
N LYS A 352 -13.56 18.64 -1.73
CA LYS A 352 -13.25 18.06 -0.42
C LYS A 352 -12.24 16.92 -0.52
N TYR A 353 -11.60 16.67 0.60
CA TYR A 353 -10.76 15.48 0.79
C TYR A 353 -11.56 14.42 1.53
N ILE A 354 -11.53 13.20 1.03
CA ILE A 354 -12.08 12.03 1.72
C ILE A 354 -10.93 11.17 2.18
N THR A 355 -10.89 10.92 3.48
CA THR A 355 -9.92 10.03 4.11
C THR A 355 -10.59 8.73 4.48
N CYS A 356 -10.05 7.62 4.01
CA CYS A 356 -10.49 6.27 4.38
C CYS A 356 -9.51 5.70 5.40
N ILE A 357 -10.01 5.15 6.49
CA ILE A 357 -9.20 4.52 7.52
C ILE A 357 -9.78 3.15 7.84
N SER A 358 -8.93 2.11 7.81
CA SER A 358 -9.28 0.76 8.23
C SER A 358 -8.42 0.37 9.43
N THR A 359 -9.06 -0.21 10.46
CA THR A 359 -8.42 -0.56 11.73
C THR A 359 -9.06 -1.83 12.30
N PRO A 360 -8.37 -2.65 13.10
CA PRO A 360 -8.97 -3.81 13.72
C PRO A 360 -10.16 -3.45 14.60
N THR A 361 -11.24 -4.22 14.51
CA THR A 361 -12.44 -4.04 15.32
C THR A 361 -12.17 -4.29 16.81
N PHE A 362 -11.25 -5.19 17.11
CA PHE A 362 -10.91 -5.58 18.49
C PHE A 362 -9.41 -5.49 18.75
N SER A 363 -9.04 -4.88 19.88
CA SER A 363 -7.68 -4.97 20.44
C SER A 363 -7.62 -6.15 21.44
N PRO A 364 -6.54 -6.92 21.52
CA PRO A 364 -5.41 -6.88 20.64
C PRO A 364 -5.62 -7.79 19.42
N PHE A 365 -5.76 -7.19 18.28
CA PHE A 365 -5.27 -7.73 17.04
C PHE A 365 -5.81 -9.10 16.61
N THR A 366 -7.00 -9.13 16.05
CA THR A 366 -7.38 -10.19 15.13
C THR A 366 -7.48 -9.59 13.73
N SER A 367 -6.69 -10.09 12.80
CA SER A 367 -6.74 -9.71 11.38
C SER A 367 -8.05 -10.11 10.68
N GLU A 368 -9.03 -10.60 11.42
CA GLU A 368 -10.21 -11.24 10.86
C GLU A 368 -11.37 -10.26 10.65
N GLN A 369 -11.36 -9.14 11.36
CA GLN A 369 -12.42 -8.13 11.28
C GLN A 369 -11.81 -6.75 11.38
N LEU A 370 -12.11 -5.92 10.40
CA LEU A 370 -11.67 -4.54 10.34
C LEU A 370 -12.88 -3.62 10.30
N ASP A 371 -12.83 -2.57 11.10
CA ASP A 371 -13.70 -1.43 10.95
C ASP A 371 -13.13 -0.50 9.89
N THR A 372 -14.00 0.13 9.15
CA THR A 372 -13.63 1.16 8.18
C THR A 372 -14.49 2.38 8.37
N TYR A 373 -13.87 3.55 8.36
CA TYR A 373 -14.61 4.80 8.44
C TYR A 373 -14.07 5.84 7.45
N PHE A 374 -14.96 6.75 7.08
CA PHE A 374 -14.66 7.84 6.18
C PHE A 374 -14.74 9.17 6.92
N LEU A 375 -13.73 9.99 6.68
CA LEU A 375 -13.71 11.37 7.13
C LEU A 375 -13.71 12.30 5.92
N GLU A 376 -14.35 13.46 6.03
CA GLU A 376 -14.26 14.53 5.06
C GLU A 376 -13.60 15.77 5.65
N SER A 377 -12.97 16.56 4.80
CA SER A 377 -12.44 17.88 5.16
C SER A 377 -12.36 18.82 3.97
N ASP A 378 -12.45 20.12 4.22
CA ASP A 378 -12.29 21.16 3.19
C ASP A 378 -10.81 21.41 2.85
N ALA A 379 -9.91 21.02 3.73
CA ALA A 379 -8.47 21.19 3.55
C ALA A 379 -7.73 19.91 3.84
N LEU A 380 -6.58 19.69 3.18
CA LEU A 380 -5.69 18.56 3.41
C LEU A 380 -5.39 18.30 4.89
N THR A 381 -5.34 19.34 5.67
CA THR A 381 -4.95 19.29 7.09
C THR A 381 -6.13 19.38 8.06
N GLY A 382 -7.34 19.16 7.57
CA GLY A 382 -8.56 19.20 8.38
C GLY A 382 -9.12 20.63 8.59
N PRO A 383 -10.10 20.84 9.48
CA PRO A 383 -10.60 19.82 10.43
C PRO A 383 -11.35 18.68 9.74
N PHE A 384 -11.25 17.48 10.32
CA PHE A 384 -11.90 16.28 9.80
C PHE A 384 -13.26 16.07 10.48
N LYS A 385 -14.25 15.63 9.68
CA LYS A 385 -15.59 15.27 10.16
C LYS A 385 -15.92 13.87 9.73
N LEU A 386 -16.63 13.13 10.57
CA LEU A 386 -17.06 11.76 10.28
C LEU A 386 -18.18 11.75 9.23
N VAL A 387 -17.99 10.99 8.17
CA VAL A 387 -19.02 10.72 7.17
C VAL A 387 -19.79 9.46 7.53
N GLU A 388 -19.06 8.37 7.73
CA GLU A 388 -19.64 7.05 7.97
C GLU A 388 -18.67 6.20 8.78
N TYR A 389 -19.20 5.33 9.65
CA TYR A 389 -18.45 4.31 10.37
C TYR A 389 -19.06 2.94 10.08
N MET A 390 -18.25 2.02 9.61
CA MET A 390 -18.66 0.66 9.26
C MET A 390 -17.93 -0.33 10.14
N THR A 391 -18.66 -0.99 11.03
CA THR A 391 -18.09 -2.09 11.83
C THR A 391 -17.99 -3.36 11.00
N GLU A 392 -16.89 -4.08 11.20
CA GLU A 392 -16.67 -5.38 10.57
C GLU A 392 -16.87 -5.33 9.04
N PHE A 393 -16.31 -4.29 8.43
CA PHE A 393 -16.39 -4.13 6.98
C PHE A 393 -15.68 -5.28 6.28
N GLY A 394 -16.50 -6.16 5.79
CA GLY A 394 -16.04 -7.38 5.15
C GLY A 394 -15.25 -8.31 6.07
N PRO A 395 -15.07 -9.57 5.69
CA PRO A 395 -14.01 -10.36 6.29
C PRO A 395 -12.67 -9.78 5.84
N GLN A 396 -12.03 -9.01 6.70
CA GLN A 396 -10.72 -8.41 6.45
C GLN A 396 -10.64 -7.53 5.17
N ALA A 397 -11.63 -6.66 4.94
CA ALA A 397 -11.46 -5.66 3.90
C ALA A 397 -10.53 -4.56 4.41
N TYR A 398 -9.41 -4.38 3.73
CA TYR A 398 -8.37 -3.41 4.08
C TYR A 398 -7.82 -2.74 2.81
N PHE A 399 -6.90 -1.79 2.99
CA PHE A 399 -6.37 -0.95 1.91
C PHE A 399 -7.49 -0.22 1.16
N VAL A 400 -8.51 0.21 1.93
CA VAL A 400 -9.68 0.90 1.39
C VAL A 400 -9.26 2.24 0.83
N ASN A 401 -9.61 2.49 -0.44
CA ASN A 401 -9.34 3.75 -1.11
C ASN A 401 -10.43 4.06 -2.15
N ILE A 402 -10.48 5.29 -2.61
CA ILE A 402 -11.39 5.74 -3.66
C ILE A 402 -10.53 6.19 -4.84
N PRO A 403 -10.33 5.34 -5.86
CA PRO A 403 -9.55 5.72 -7.03
C PRO A 403 -10.21 6.87 -7.77
N SER A 404 -9.52 7.98 -7.95
CA SER A 404 -10.05 9.18 -8.60
C SER A 404 -10.55 8.93 -10.03
N LYS A 405 -9.94 8.00 -10.74
CA LYS A 405 -10.35 7.58 -12.09
C LYS A 405 -11.81 7.10 -12.16
N PHE A 406 -12.32 6.53 -11.08
CA PHE A 406 -13.65 5.92 -11.04
C PHE A 406 -14.66 6.72 -10.21
N MET A 407 -14.39 7.98 -9.99
CA MET A 407 -15.38 8.94 -9.54
C MET A 407 -16.28 9.30 -10.73
N ASP A 408 -17.54 9.54 -10.48
CA ASP A 408 -18.57 9.80 -11.50
C ASP A 408 -18.76 8.69 -12.55
N ALA A 409 -18.02 7.59 -12.46
CA ALA A 409 -18.16 6.43 -13.34
C ALA A 409 -19.44 5.63 -13.11
N VAL A 410 -20.28 6.07 -12.19
CA VAL A 410 -21.59 5.45 -11.95
C VAL A 410 -22.48 5.75 -13.16
N PRO A 411 -22.97 4.73 -13.90
CA PRO A 411 -23.84 4.94 -15.04
C PRO A 411 -25.02 5.83 -14.63
N ALA A 412 -25.33 6.83 -15.44
CA ALA A 412 -26.36 7.85 -15.16
C ALA A 412 -27.72 7.25 -14.77
N GLY A 413 -28.04 6.03 -15.22
CA GLY A 413 -29.23 5.30 -14.83
C GLY A 413 -29.21 4.70 -13.42
N ALA A 414 -28.05 4.37 -12.88
CA ALA A 414 -27.91 3.83 -11.53
C ALA A 414 -27.80 4.95 -10.47
N ALA A 415 -27.18 6.06 -10.82
CA ALA A 415 -27.11 7.25 -9.97
C ALA A 415 -28.51 7.93 -9.86
N ALA A 416 -29.30 7.88 -10.92
CA ALA A 416 -30.60 8.54 -10.98
C ALA A 416 -31.73 7.83 -10.20
N ALA A 417 -31.50 6.63 -9.68
CA ALA A 417 -32.54 5.90 -8.94
C ALA A 417 -32.74 6.46 -7.53
N GLY A 418 -33.05 7.76 -7.42
CA GLY A 418 -33.82 8.27 -6.28
C GLY A 418 -33.18 9.19 -5.27
N LYS A 419 -31.95 9.70 -5.44
CA LYS A 419 -31.44 10.74 -4.54
C LYS A 419 -30.79 11.88 -5.36
N ALA A 420 -31.48 12.99 -5.44
CA ALA A 420 -31.08 14.18 -6.19
C ALA A 420 -29.77 14.84 -5.66
N ASN A 421 -29.21 14.36 -4.55
CA ASN A 421 -28.07 14.96 -3.87
C ASN A 421 -27.10 13.86 -3.46
N SER A 422 -26.43 13.25 -4.44
CA SER A 422 -25.48 12.18 -4.18
C SER A 422 -24.38 12.12 -5.25
N LEU A 423 -23.18 11.73 -4.83
CA LEU A 423 -22.02 11.51 -5.71
C LEU A 423 -21.72 10.01 -5.79
N GLY A 424 -21.71 9.49 -7.02
CA GLY A 424 -21.33 8.11 -7.28
C GLY A 424 -19.82 7.92 -7.36
N MET A 425 -19.33 6.73 -6.97
CA MET A 425 -17.92 6.36 -7.04
C MET A 425 -17.74 4.85 -6.94
N PHE A 426 -16.52 4.39 -7.06
CA PHE A 426 -16.14 3.03 -6.70
C PHE A 426 -15.20 3.04 -5.48
N LEU A 427 -15.57 2.28 -4.47
CA LEU A 427 -14.69 1.98 -3.35
C LEU A 427 -13.79 0.81 -3.75
N SER A 428 -12.50 0.99 -3.63
CA SER A 428 -11.49 -0.03 -3.84
C SER A 428 -11.03 -0.59 -2.51
N TYR A 429 -10.88 -1.89 -2.42
CA TYR A 429 -10.35 -2.55 -1.23
C TYR A 429 -9.77 -3.92 -1.57
N SER A 430 -8.88 -4.41 -0.74
CA SER A 430 -8.45 -5.80 -0.71
C SER A 430 -9.20 -6.55 0.36
N ALA A 431 -9.45 -7.83 0.16
CA ALA A 431 -10.12 -8.63 1.16
C ALA A 431 -9.45 -9.99 1.29
N ASN A 432 -9.15 -10.39 2.51
CA ASN A 432 -8.58 -11.70 2.81
C ASN A 432 -9.68 -12.66 3.26
N PHE A 433 -10.17 -13.46 2.33
CA PHE A 433 -11.33 -14.33 2.56
C PHE A 433 -10.95 -15.72 3.07
N LYS A 434 -10.25 -15.80 4.15
CA LYS A 434 -9.90 -17.08 4.79
C LYS A 434 -10.97 -17.61 5.73
N PHE A 435 -12.26 -17.48 5.42
CA PHE A 435 -13.30 -18.07 6.25
C PHE A 435 -13.67 -19.47 5.78
N PRO A 436 -13.61 -20.47 6.67
CA PRO A 436 -13.97 -21.86 6.34
C PRO A 436 -15.42 -22.03 5.87
N ASN A 437 -16.30 -21.10 6.22
CA ASN A 437 -17.72 -21.16 5.94
C ASN A 437 -18.21 -20.05 5.01
N SER A 438 -17.31 -19.29 4.39
CA SER A 438 -17.71 -18.24 3.48
C SER A 438 -18.15 -18.86 2.14
N SER A 439 -19.20 -18.32 1.55
CA SER A 439 -19.62 -18.60 0.18
C SER A 439 -18.64 -18.02 -0.86
N ASN A 440 -17.47 -17.63 -0.44
CA ASN A 440 -16.43 -17.08 -1.29
C ASN A 440 -15.89 -18.15 -2.23
N PRO A 441 -15.43 -17.79 -3.43
CA PRO A 441 -14.92 -18.76 -4.37
C PRO A 441 -13.86 -19.65 -3.75
N PRO A 442 -13.87 -20.95 -3.98
CA PRO A 442 -12.87 -21.86 -3.47
C PRO A 442 -11.46 -21.40 -3.87
N GLY A 443 -10.55 -21.32 -2.88
CA GLY A 443 -9.18 -20.84 -3.11
C GLY A 443 -9.05 -19.33 -3.18
N SER A 444 -10.09 -18.58 -2.84
CA SER A 444 -9.96 -17.14 -2.65
C SER A 444 -9.06 -16.88 -1.45
N GLY A 445 -7.91 -16.33 -1.71
CA GLY A 445 -7.15 -15.54 -0.79
C GLY A 445 -7.57 -14.09 -1.02
N TYR A 446 -6.67 -13.27 -1.16
CA TYR A 446 -6.77 -11.85 -1.40
C TYR A 446 -7.39 -11.53 -2.76
N TRP A 447 -8.29 -10.53 -2.82
CA TRP A 447 -8.87 -10.03 -4.06
C TRP A 447 -8.89 -8.51 -4.04
N TRP A 448 -8.44 -7.92 -5.12
CA TRP A 448 -8.72 -6.51 -5.37
C TRP A 448 -10.18 -6.36 -5.82
N SER A 449 -10.95 -5.62 -5.05
CA SER A 449 -12.38 -5.42 -5.29
C SER A 449 -12.69 -3.95 -5.54
N LEU A 450 -13.62 -3.73 -6.46
CA LEU A 450 -14.22 -2.43 -6.75
C LEU A 450 -15.72 -2.53 -6.46
N GLN A 451 -16.19 -1.77 -5.48
CA GLN A 451 -17.58 -1.73 -5.09
C GLN A 451 -18.22 -0.41 -5.48
N GLN A 452 -19.21 -0.48 -6.36
CA GLN A 452 -20.00 0.70 -6.71
C GLN A 452 -20.69 1.25 -5.47
N SER A 453 -20.49 2.53 -5.23
CA SER A 453 -20.90 3.20 -4.00
C SER A 453 -21.34 4.63 -4.27
N ARG A 454 -21.96 5.26 -3.30
CA ARG A 454 -22.27 6.70 -3.37
C ARG A 454 -22.19 7.37 -2.01
N PHE A 455 -21.81 8.64 -2.03
CA PHE A 455 -22.02 9.54 -0.91
C PHE A 455 -23.39 10.22 -1.00
N THR A 456 -24.08 10.32 0.12
CA THR A 456 -25.25 11.20 0.27
C THR A 456 -24.75 12.56 0.71
N LEU A 457 -25.25 13.62 0.06
CA LEU A 457 -24.85 14.99 0.34
C LEU A 457 -25.90 15.71 1.17
N GLY A 458 -25.42 16.57 2.06
CA GLY A 458 -26.27 17.44 2.87
C GLY A 458 -27.00 18.48 2.02
N ALA A 459 -28.07 19.07 2.58
CA ALA A 459 -28.94 20.00 1.86
C ALA A 459 -28.25 21.26 1.32
N GLY A 460 -27.09 21.62 1.89
CA GLY A 460 -26.29 22.78 1.47
C GLY A 460 -25.26 22.50 0.38
N MET A 461 -25.09 21.22 0.00
CA MET A 461 -24.14 20.79 -1.02
C MET A 461 -24.84 20.66 -2.37
N SER A 462 -24.15 21.04 -3.43
CA SER A 462 -24.55 20.78 -4.81
C SER A 462 -23.33 20.34 -5.61
N ILE A 463 -23.52 19.40 -6.52
CA ILE A 463 -22.52 18.93 -7.48
C ILE A 463 -22.59 19.77 -8.73
#